data_b3ff463e07e83fb17d5e309a38d67682
#
_entry.id   b3ff463e07e83fb17d5e309a38d67682
#
_cell.length_a   1.000
_cell.length_b   1.000
_cell.length_c   1.000
_cell.angle_alpha   90.00
_cell.angle_beta   90.00
_cell.angle_gamma   90.00
#
_symmetry.space_group_name_H-M   'P 1'
#
loop_
_entity.id
_entity.type
_entity.pdbx_description
1 polymer ?
#
loop_
_entity_poly.entity_id
_entity_poly.type
_entity_poly.pdbx_seq_one_letter_code
_entity_poly.pdbx_strand_id
1 'polypeptide(L)'
;MSFEKEVKDRISAIESNKELKESAYEFLKASLQPQYSYNFSWLGRPIIQYPQDMVAMQELIWEVKPDLIIETGIAHGGSLIMNASLLAMLDYCDAIENGEMLDPKKP
;
A
#
# COMPACT_ATOMS: atom_id res chain seq x y z
N MET A 1 14.15 -15.15 17.43
CA MET A 1 13.60 -15.35 16.07
C MET A 1 13.30 -13.97 15.47
N SER A 2 13.67 -13.74 14.23
CA SER A 2 13.45 -12.43 13.62
C SER A 2 12.01 -12.30 13.07
N PHE A 3 11.55 -11.08 12.99
CA PHE A 3 10.23 -10.76 12.41
C PHE A 3 10.11 -11.27 10.97
N GLU A 4 11.17 -11.09 10.16
CA GLU A 4 11.18 -11.55 8.77
C GLU A 4 10.99 -13.06 8.67
N LYS A 5 11.62 -13.83 9.57
CA LYS A 5 11.47 -15.28 9.58
C LYS A 5 10.05 -15.67 10.00
N GLU A 6 9.51 -15.01 11.00
CA GLU A 6 8.13 -15.27 11.44
C GLU A 6 7.13 -14.98 10.32
N VAL A 7 7.32 -13.88 9.57
CA VAL A 7 6.47 -13.53 8.42
C VAL A 7 6.56 -14.61 7.34
N LYS A 8 7.77 -15.06 6.99
CA LYS A 8 7.94 -16.14 6.00
C LYS A 8 7.24 -17.42 6.40
N ASP A 9 7.36 -17.80 7.67
CA ASP A 9 6.72 -19.01 8.18
C ASP A 9 5.18 -18.89 8.13
N ARG A 10 4.64 -17.71 8.48
CA ARG A 10 3.20 -17.45 8.41
C ARG A 10 2.70 -17.42 6.96
N ILE A 11 3.44 -16.81 6.04
CA ILE A 11 3.08 -16.78 4.63
C ILE A 11 3.04 -18.21 4.06
N SER A 12 4.02 -19.04 4.40
CA SER A 12 4.01 -20.45 3.99
C SER A 12 2.80 -21.20 4.55
N ALA A 13 2.43 -20.96 5.81
CA ALA A 13 1.26 -21.56 6.41
C ALA A 13 -0.04 -21.09 5.75
N ILE A 14 -0.13 -19.81 5.40
CA ILE A 14 -1.28 -19.22 4.67
C ILE A 14 -1.39 -19.84 3.27
N GLU A 15 -0.27 -20.00 2.59
CA GLU A 15 -0.25 -20.57 1.24
C GLU A 15 -0.82 -21.99 1.21
N SER A 16 -0.57 -22.78 2.24
CA SER A 16 -1.10 -24.14 2.35
C SER A 16 -2.45 -24.23 3.07
N ASN A 17 -3.02 -23.09 3.49
CA ASN A 17 -4.31 -23.06 4.16
C ASN A 17 -5.45 -22.98 3.14
N LYS A 18 -5.99 -24.13 2.77
CA LYS A 18 -7.06 -24.25 1.77
C LYS A 18 -8.34 -23.51 2.19
N GLU A 19 -8.72 -23.63 3.45
CA GLU A 19 -9.92 -22.98 3.98
C GLU A 19 -9.83 -21.46 3.87
N LEU A 20 -8.68 -20.89 4.23
CA LEU A 20 -8.44 -19.44 4.13
C LEU A 20 -8.51 -18.98 2.67
N LYS A 21 -7.88 -19.72 1.76
CA LYS A 21 -7.90 -19.38 0.33
C LYS A 21 -9.31 -19.41 -0.25
N GLU A 22 -10.10 -20.41 0.11
CA GLU A 22 -11.49 -20.52 -0.33
C GLU A 22 -12.34 -19.37 0.22
N SER A 23 -12.18 -19.03 1.50
CA SER A 23 -12.87 -17.91 2.13
C SER A 23 -12.48 -16.58 1.49
N ALA A 24 -11.20 -16.38 1.19
CA ALA A 24 -10.71 -15.18 0.53
C ALA A 24 -11.30 -15.03 -0.88
N TYR A 25 -11.35 -16.11 -1.63
CA TYR A 25 -11.95 -16.13 -2.97
C TYR A 25 -13.44 -15.79 -2.91
N GLU A 26 -14.18 -16.38 -1.97
CA GLU A 26 -15.59 -16.10 -1.79
C GLU A 26 -15.85 -14.65 -1.38
N PHE A 27 -15.02 -14.11 -0.50
CA PHE A 27 -15.09 -12.69 -0.14
C PHE A 27 -14.86 -11.80 -1.36
N LEU A 28 -13.78 -12.05 -2.12
CA LEU A 28 -13.46 -11.26 -3.30
C LEU A 28 -14.61 -11.27 -4.30
N LYS A 29 -15.13 -12.45 -4.60
CA LYS A 29 -16.25 -12.64 -5.51
C LYS A 29 -17.52 -11.91 -5.03
N ALA A 30 -17.85 -12.06 -3.75
CA ALA A 30 -19.04 -11.42 -3.17
C ALA A 30 -18.89 -9.90 -3.06
N SER A 31 -17.66 -9.37 -3.02
CA SER A 31 -17.40 -7.95 -2.89
C SER A 31 -17.58 -7.15 -4.19
N LEU A 32 -17.69 -7.83 -5.33
CA LEU A 32 -17.74 -7.16 -6.64
C LEU A 32 -19.05 -6.43 -6.87
N GLN A 33 -20.19 -7.10 -6.66
CA GLN A 33 -21.49 -6.53 -6.93
C GLN A 33 -21.80 -5.29 -6.08
N PRO A 34 -21.54 -5.27 -4.75
CA PRO A 34 -21.75 -4.07 -3.95
C PRO A 34 -20.65 -3.03 -4.09
N GLN A 35 -19.68 -3.23 -4.96
CA GLN A 35 -18.55 -2.31 -5.18
C GLN A 35 -17.80 -1.98 -3.89
N TYR A 36 -17.43 -3.03 -3.14
CA TYR A 36 -16.74 -2.88 -1.85
C TYR A 36 -15.49 -2.01 -1.94
N SER A 37 -14.67 -2.19 -2.98
CA SER A 37 -13.41 -1.46 -3.15
C SER A 37 -13.57 0.02 -3.52
N TYR A 38 -14.79 0.48 -3.75
CA TYR A 38 -15.09 1.86 -4.17
C TYR A 38 -15.37 2.80 -3.00
N ASN A 39 -15.30 2.31 -1.76
CA ASN A 39 -15.80 3.04 -0.60
C ASN A 39 -14.71 3.60 0.29
N PHE A 40 -13.47 3.57 -0.17
CA PHE A 40 -12.34 4.02 0.63
C PHE A 40 -11.83 5.38 0.15
N SER A 41 -11.05 6.02 1.00
CA SER A 41 -10.41 7.28 0.68
C SER A 41 -9.00 7.31 1.27
N TRP A 42 -8.13 8.11 0.68
CA TRP A 42 -6.80 8.39 1.21
C TRP A 42 -6.63 9.89 1.33
N LEU A 43 -6.43 10.38 2.55
CA LEU A 43 -6.31 11.81 2.84
C LEU A 43 -7.41 12.65 2.17
N GLY A 44 -8.66 12.15 2.25
CA GLY A 44 -9.83 12.84 1.72
C GLY A 44 -10.11 12.65 0.23
N ARG A 45 -9.29 11.88 -0.49
CA ARG A 45 -9.53 11.58 -1.91
C ARG A 45 -10.08 10.16 -2.06
N PRO A 46 -11.17 9.97 -2.83
CA PRO A 46 -11.66 8.62 -3.11
C PRO A 46 -10.59 7.78 -3.79
N ILE A 47 -10.45 6.56 -3.33
CA ILE A 47 -9.49 5.59 -3.89
C ILE A 47 -10.23 4.28 -4.13
N ILE A 48 -10.04 3.70 -5.31
CA ILE A 48 -10.63 2.41 -5.67
C ILE A 48 -9.58 1.34 -5.42
N GLN A 49 -9.58 0.81 -4.20
CA GLN A 49 -8.61 -0.19 -3.77
C GLN A 49 -9.18 -1.03 -2.64
N TYR A 50 -8.68 -2.26 -2.53
CA TYR A 50 -8.83 -3.06 -1.32
C TYR A 50 -7.80 -2.61 -0.30
N PRO A 51 -8.15 -2.50 0.99
CA PRO A 51 -7.21 -2.04 2.02
C PRO A 51 -5.91 -2.86 2.09
N GLN A 52 -5.97 -4.17 1.88
CA GLN A 52 -4.77 -5.01 1.87
C GLN A 52 -3.81 -4.65 0.73
N ASP A 53 -4.32 -4.20 -0.42
CA ASP A 53 -3.48 -3.76 -1.54
C ASP A 53 -2.82 -2.42 -1.23
N MET A 54 -3.47 -1.56 -0.45
CA MET A 54 -2.86 -0.31 0.01
C MET A 54 -1.70 -0.58 0.95
N VAL A 55 -1.85 -1.56 1.86
CA VAL A 55 -0.75 -1.98 2.74
C VAL A 55 0.40 -2.58 1.93
N ALA A 56 0.10 -3.44 0.96
CA ALA A 56 1.11 -4.04 0.10
C ALA A 56 1.87 -2.97 -0.70
N MET A 57 1.17 -1.96 -1.20
CA MET A 57 1.80 -0.87 -1.96
C MET A 57 2.79 -0.08 -1.10
N GLN A 58 2.43 0.28 0.14
CA GLN A 58 3.35 1.00 1.00
C GLN A 58 4.56 0.15 1.37
N GLU A 59 4.39 -1.17 1.58
CA GLU A 59 5.52 -2.06 1.85
C GLU A 59 6.50 -2.11 0.66
N LEU A 60 5.97 -2.18 -0.56
CA LEU A 60 6.79 -2.15 -1.77
C LEU A 60 7.55 -0.82 -1.92
N ILE A 61 6.88 0.30 -1.67
CA ILE A 61 7.50 1.62 -1.74
C ILE A 61 8.60 1.75 -0.69
N TRP A 62 8.37 1.26 0.52
CA TRP A 62 9.39 1.26 1.56
C TRP A 62 10.60 0.40 1.19
N GLU A 63 10.37 -0.77 0.59
CA GLU A 63 11.45 -1.67 0.18
C GLU A 63 12.25 -1.10 -0.99
N VAL A 64 11.58 -0.58 -2.01
CA VAL A 64 12.20 -0.07 -3.25
C VAL A 64 12.78 1.33 -3.06
N LYS A 65 12.13 2.17 -2.25
CA LYS A 65 12.49 3.59 -2.05
C LYS A 65 12.65 4.34 -3.37
N PRO A 66 11.58 4.37 -4.20
CA PRO A 66 11.67 4.98 -5.51
C PRO A 66 11.77 6.51 -5.42
N ASP A 67 12.41 7.12 -6.40
CA ASP A 67 12.43 8.57 -6.58
C ASP A 67 11.23 9.06 -7.37
N LEU A 68 10.63 8.18 -8.16
CA LEU A 68 9.53 8.52 -9.05
C LEU A 68 8.54 7.36 -9.13
N ILE A 69 7.26 7.69 -9.05
CA ILE A 69 6.17 6.74 -9.29
C ILE A 69 5.35 7.27 -10.46
N ILE A 70 5.15 6.43 -11.47
CA ILE A 70 4.34 6.75 -12.64
C ILE A 70 3.03 5.97 -12.55
N GLU A 71 1.92 6.68 -12.67
CA GLU A 71 0.58 6.10 -12.64
C GLU A 71 -0.14 6.37 -13.96
N THR A 72 -0.80 5.33 -14.50
CA THR A 72 -1.67 5.47 -15.67
C THR A 72 -3.13 5.38 -15.19
N GLY A 73 -3.92 6.44 -15.46
CA GLY A 73 -5.31 6.50 -15.00
C GLY A 73 -5.40 6.88 -13.52
N ILE A 74 -5.83 8.08 -13.23
CA ILE A 74 -5.85 8.61 -11.87
C ILE A 74 -7.23 8.55 -11.21
N ALA A 75 -8.29 8.23 -11.95
CA ALA A 75 -9.67 8.22 -11.46
C ALA A 75 -9.97 9.49 -10.64
N HIS A 76 -10.25 9.35 -9.33
CA HIS A 76 -10.49 10.49 -8.43
C HIS A 76 -9.22 11.04 -7.77
N GLY A 77 -8.07 10.49 -8.11
CA GLY A 77 -6.78 10.95 -7.59
C GLY A 77 -6.37 10.37 -6.23
N GLY A 78 -7.13 9.41 -5.69
CA GLY A 78 -6.81 8.81 -4.39
C GLY A 78 -5.49 8.06 -4.40
N SER A 79 -5.27 7.22 -5.41
CA SER A 79 -4.03 6.46 -5.58
C SER A 79 -2.84 7.41 -5.81
N LEU A 80 -3.04 8.47 -6.58
CA LEU A 80 -2.01 9.48 -6.82
C LEU A 80 -1.60 10.17 -5.52
N ILE A 81 -2.56 10.56 -4.69
CA ILE A 81 -2.30 11.20 -3.40
C ILE A 81 -1.66 10.22 -2.43
N MET A 82 -2.10 8.96 -2.42
CA MET A 82 -1.47 7.92 -1.60
C MET A 82 0.01 7.78 -1.95
N ASN A 83 0.33 7.64 -3.23
CA ASN A 83 1.72 7.50 -3.67
C ASN A 83 2.54 8.76 -3.36
N ALA A 84 1.97 9.95 -3.56
CA ALA A 84 2.64 11.20 -3.22
C ALA A 84 2.90 11.32 -1.72
N SER A 85 1.95 10.90 -0.87
CA SER A 85 2.12 10.93 0.58
C SER A 85 3.22 9.99 1.04
N LEU A 86 3.35 8.82 0.40
CA LEU A 86 4.39 7.84 0.73
C LEU A 86 5.77 8.34 0.29
N LEU A 87 5.89 8.95 -0.88
CA LEU A 87 7.14 9.59 -1.31
C LEU A 87 7.53 10.72 -0.36
N ALA A 88 6.57 11.53 0.06
CA ALA A 88 6.83 12.60 1.03
C ALA A 88 7.35 12.06 2.35
N MET A 89 6.83 10.93 2.82
CA MET A 89 7.31 10.28 4.05
C MET A 89 8.73 9.73 3.90
N LEU A 90 9.07 9.20 2.73
CA LEU A 90 10.45 8.77 2.46
C LEU A 90 11.41 9.97 2.53
N ASP A 91 11.04 11.09 1.93
CA ASP A 91 11.84 12.33 1.99
C ASP A 91 11.99 12.82 3.43
N TYR A 92 10.92 12.75 4.21
CA TYR A 92 10.94 13.12 5.62
C TYR A 92 11.89 12.22 6.42
N CYS A 93 11.84 10.92 6.20
CA CYS A 93 12.76 9.98 6.87
C CYS A 93 14.21 10.25 6.49
N ASP A 94 14.48 10.47 5.21
CA ASP A 94 15.84 10.78 4.73
C ASP A 94 16.37 12.08 5.34
N ALA A 95 15.54 13.11 5.43
CA ALA A 95 15.90 14.38 6.04
C ALA A 95 16.28 14.21 7.51
N ILE A 96 15.52 13.40 8.26
CA ILE A 96 15.81 13.11 9.67
C ILE A 96 17.15 12.37 9.80
N GLU A 97 17.36 11.32 9.01
CA GLU A 97 18.56 10.49 9.06
C GLU A 97 19.81 11.28 8.69
N ASN A 98 19.70 12.19 7.73
CA ASN A 98 20.83 12.98 7.23
C ASN A 98 21.02 14.32 7.98
N GLY A 99 20.13 14.64 8.92
CA GLY A 99 20.18 15.91 9.63
C GLY A 99 19.94 17.12 8.74
N GLU A 100 19.16 16.93 7.67
CA GLU A 100 18.86 17.95 6.67
C GLU A 100 17.48 18.56 6.91
N MET A 101 17.28 19.76 6.36
CA MET A 101 15.96 20.39 6.34
C MET A 101 15.16 19.89 5.14
N LEU A 102 13.90 19.51 5.39
CA LEU A 102 12.99 19.15 4.33
C LEU A 102 12.45 20.41 3.65
N ASP A 103 12.63 20.53 2.34
CA ASP A 103 12.03 21.57 1.53
C ASP A 103 10.96 20.95 0.63
N PRO A 104 9.64 21.20 0.88
CA PRO A 104 8.57 20.62 0.07
C PRO A 104 8.62 21.01 -1.40
N LYS A 105 9.34 22.07 -1.74
CA LYS A 105 9.49 22.55 -3.12
C LYS A 105 10.66 21.89 -3.86
N LYS A 106 11.49 21.15 -3.15
CA LYS A 106 12.68 20.47 -3.68
C LYS A 106 12.70 19.03 -3.16
N PRO A 107 11.78 18.19 -3.63
CA PRO A 107 11.72 16.80 -3.20
C PRO A 107 12.97 15.97 -3.61
#